data_a3e7a44ae9bb9e0a51651309ba45c937
#
_entry.id   a3e7a44ae9bb9e0a51651309ba45c937
#
_cell.length_a   1.000
_cell.length_b   1.000
_cell.length_c   1.000
_cell.angle_alpha   90.00
_cell.angle_beta   90.00
_cell.angle_gamma   90.00
#
_symmetry.space_group_name_H-M   'P 1'
#
loop_
_entity.id
_entity.type
_entity.pdbx_description
1 polymer ?
#
loop_
_entity_poly.entity_id
_entity_poly.type
_entity_poly.pdbx_seq_one_letter_code
_entity_poly.pdbx_strand_id
1 'polypeptide(L)'
;MRVWIDLTNSPHVLVLRPVIEDLRARGHEVDVTARDFAQTLGLCDRLGIAHTAIGHHRGERLPDKARGLASRTTALLRWARRVGGHPDGSRPFDVALGHGSNDVTVAAALLGVPSATAFDYEWATVQHQINCRLARAVVVPDVIPPARLAPYGATGKIRAYAGLKEEYYLADLEPDASVLDELGLDPSAPIAVVRTPPEVSLYHRFHNDRFAVVLDRLRAQGQVVVLPRTDAQRAELRDAGGFVIPERPIDGPSLVALADLVVSAGGTMNREAVALGTPVFTTFDGKPGAVDDALIAAGRLRRLEDPEEVRLAKRDRADADAARTRRDPRILTDLLLSAAG
;
A
#
# COMPACT_ATOMS: atom_id res chain seq x y z
N MET A 1 -24.08 6.41 10.83
CA MET A 1 -23.84 4.98 10.57
C MET A 1 -22.72 4.48 11.45
N ARG A 2 -22.73 3.19 11.74
CA ARG A 2 -21.62 2.51 12.38
C ARG A 2 -20.80 1.73 11.34
N VAL A 3 -19.54 2.10 11.17
CA VAL A 3 -18.65 1.61 10.11
C VAL A 3 -17.54 0.77 10.71
N TRP A 4 -17.33 -0.43 10.18
CA TRP A 4 -16.22 -1.29 10.55
C TRP A 4 -15.12 -1.24 9.48
N ILE A 5 -13.89 -0.89 9.87
CA ILE A 5 -12.73 -0.85 8.97
C ILE A 5 -11.68 -1.88 9.40
N ASP A 6 -11.15 -2.65 8.46
CA ASP A 6 -10.14 -3.67 8.75
C ASP A 6 -8.82 -3.40 8.04
N LEU A 7 -7.74 -3.28 8.83
CA LEU A 7 -6.38 -2.98 8.39
C LEU A 7 -5.52 -4.25 8.48
N THR A 8 -5.13 -4.82 7.36
CA THR A 8 -4.42 -6.12 7.33
C THR A 8 -2.94 -6.04 6.97
N ASN A 9 -2.45 -4.86 6.57
CA ASN A 9 -1.07 -4.62 6.19
C ASN A 9 -0.71 -3.13 6.33
N SER A 10 0.57 -2.80 6.43
CA SER A 10 1.05 -1.43 6.61
C SER A 10 0.51 -0.42 5.57
N PRO A 11 0.51 -0.69 4.25
CA PRO A 11 -0.08 0.21 3.26
C PRO A 11 -1.58 0.47 3.47
N HIS A 12 -2.32 -0.48 4.05
CA HIS A 12 -3.76 -0.30 4.27
C HIS A 12 -4.05 0.77 5.32
N VAL A 13 -3.14 0.97 6.28
CA VAL A 13 -3.24 2.05 7.27
C VAL A 13 -3.21 3.41 6.58
N LEU A 14 -2.25 3.61 5.67
CA LEU A 14 -2.11 4.87 4.93
C LEU A 14 -3.31 5.10 4.01
N VAL A 15 -3.72 4.09 3.24
CA VAL A 15 -4.85 4.18 2.29
C VAL A 15 -6.17 4.49 2.98
N LEU A 16 -6.44 3.86 4.14
CA LEU A 16 -7.73 3.99 4.82
C LEU A 16 -7.73 5.07 5.91
N ARG A 17 -6.57 5.65 6.28
CA ARG A 17 -6.50 6.77 7.21
C ARG A 17 -7.43 7.93 6.83
N PRO A 18 -7.33 8.52 5.63
CA PRO A 18 -8.18 9.65 5.27
C PRO A 18 -9.67 9.26 5.18
N VAL A 19 -9.98 8.01 4.87
CA VAL A 19 -11.36 7.48 4.92
C VAL A 19 -11.87 7.44 6.36
N ILE A 20 -11.05 6.99 7.32
CA ILE A 20 -11.38 6.97 8.75
C ILE A 20 -11.62 8.39 9.26
N GLU A 21 -10.72 9.32 8.89
CA GLU A 21 -10.81 10.73 9.30
C GLU A 21 -12.07 11.40 8.74
N ASP A 22 -12.36 11.22 7.45
CA ASP A 22 -13.54 11.78 6.79
C ASP A 22 -14.84 11.20 7.35
N LEU A 23 -14.91 9.89 7.59
CA LEU A 23 -16.08 9.25 8.20
C LEU A 23 -16.36 9.81 9.60
N ARG A 24 -15.32 9.99 10.42
CA ARG A 24 -15.45 10.59 11.75
C ARG A 24 -15.88 12.05 11.68
N ALA A 25 -15.31 12.81 10.76
CA ALA A 25 -15.69 14.21 10.51
C ALA A 25 -17.16 14.36 10.09
N ARG A 26 -17.70 13.38 9.36
CA ARG A 26 -19.13 13.30 8.99
C ARG A 26 -20.03 12.79 10.13
N GLY A 27 -19.48 12.52 11.32
CA GLY A 27 -20.25 12.06 12.50
C GLY A 27 -20.60 10.57 12.46
N HIS A 28 -19.87 9.74 11.70
CA HIS A 28 -20.03 8.30 11.74
C HIS A 28 -19.22 7.69 12.90
N GLU A 29 -19.76 6.65 13.51
CA GLU A 29 -19.04 5.81 14.47
C GLU A 29 -18.14 4.84 13.70
N VAL A 30 -16.82 4.89 13.95
CA VAL A 30 -15.84 4.09 13.18
C VAL A 30 -15.04 3.20 14.13
N ASP A 31 -15.29 1.90 14.03
CA ASP A 31 -14.54 0.86 14.72
C ASP A 31 -13.46 0.28 13.79
N VAL A 32 -12.23 0.25 14.26
CA VAL A 32 -11.09 -0.23 13.46
C VAL A 32 -10.52 -1.51 14.06
N THR A 33 -10.38 -2.54 13.23
CA THR A 33 -9.57 -3.73 13.54
C THR A 33 -8.28 -3.74 12.75
N ALA A 34 -7.19 -4.18 13.38
CA ALA A 34 -5.89 -4.26 12.73
C ALA A 34 -5.26 -5.64 12.94
N ARG A 35 -4.57 -6.15 11.90
CA ARG A 35 -3.80 -7.38 12.02
C ARG A 35 -2.37 -7.07 12.44
N ASP A 36 -1.84 -7.82 13.40
CA ASP A 36 -0.42 -7.80 13.74
C ASP A 36 0.39 -8.42 12.59
N PHE A 37 0.81 -7.57 11.69
CA PHE A 37 1.63 -7.92 10.53
C PHE A 37 2.45 -6.72 10.04
N ALA A 38 3.73 -6.95 9.80
CA ALA A 38 4.69 -5.91 9.41
C ALA A 38 4.64 -4.72 10.41
N GLN A 39 4.40 -3.51 9.93
CA GLN A 39 4.34 -2.30 10.75
C GLN A 39 2.90 -1.81 11.00
N THR A 40 1.89 -2.65 10.76
CA THR A 40 0.48 -2.21 10.78
C THR A 40 0.09 -1.58 12.10
N LEU A 41 0.35 -2.27 13.24
CA LEU A 41 -0.01 -1.76 14.56
C LEU A 41 0.78 -0.49 14.90
N GLY A 42 2.08 -0.50 14.70
CA GLY A 42 2.94 0.67 14.98
C GLY A 42 2.58 1.89 14.13
N LEU A 43 2.11 1.69 12.88
CA LEU A 43 1.59 2.77 12.05
C LEU A 43 0.26 3.32 12.58
N CYS A 44 -0.65 2.44 13.03
CA CYS A 44 -1.90 2.88 13.66
C CYS A 44 -1.62 3.75 14.89
N ASP A 45 -0.70 3.31 15.77
CA ASP A 45 -0.33 4.03 16.98
C ASP A 45 0.29 5.40 16.63
N ARG A 46 1.25 5.43 15.71
CA ARG A 46 1.91 6.67 15.27
C ARG A 46 0.93 7.67 14.65
N LEU A 47 -0.06 7.18 13.93
CA LEU A 47 -1.07 8.02 13.27
C LEU A 47 -2.31 8.28 14.15
N GLY A 48 -2.30 7.88 15.43
CA GLY A 48 -3.40 8.11 16.36
C GLY A 48 -4.70 7.39 15.98
N ILE A 49 -4.61 6.28 15.23
CA ILE A 49 -5.77 5.47 14.85
C ILE A 49 -6.10 4.49 15.97
N ALA A 50 -7.12 4.80 16.76
CA ALA A 50 -7.63 3.86 17.75
C ALA A 50 -8.10 2.58 17.05
N HIS A 51 -7.59 1.42 17.49
CA HIS A 51 -7.83 0.13 16.84
C HIS A 51 -7.86 -1.03 17.83
N THR A 52 -8.47 -2.14 17.41
CA THR A 52 -8.40 -3.42 18.11
C THR A 52 -7.49 -4.37 17.32
N ALA A 53 -6.40 -4.81 17.93
CA ALA A 53 -5.49 -5.78 17.33
C ALA A 53 -6.14 -7.18 17.31
N ILE A 54 -6.34 -7.76 16.12
CA ILE A 54 -6.94 -9.08 15.93
C ILE A 54 -6.17 -9.90 14.92
N GLY A 55 -5.55 -10.98 15.41
CA GLY A 55 -4.81 -11.96 14.62
C GLY A 55 -3.42 -11.48 14.20
N HIS A 56 -2.60 -12.46 13.82
CA HIS A 56 -1.24 -12.27 13.33
C HIS A 56 -1.03 -13.02 12.01
N HIS A 57 0.07 -12.70 11.32
CA HIS A 57 0.44 -13.42 10.09
C HIS A 57 0.93 -14.84 10.44
N ARG A 58 0.42 -15.86 9.73
CA ARG A 58 0.72 -17.28 10.03
C ARG A 58 1.64 -17.95 9.01
N GLY A 59 2.23 -17.22 8.10
CA GLY A 59 3.14 -17.74 7.08
C GLY A 59 2.58 -17.73 5.66
N GLU A 60 3.38 -18.18 4.69
CA GLU A 60 3.11 -18.02 3.26
C GLU A 60 2.50 -19.26 2.59
N ARG A 61 2.57 -20.42 3.23
CA ARG A 61 2.05 -21.67 2.68
C ARG A 61 0.52 -21.66 2.61
N LEU A 62 -0.07 -22.25 1.57
CA LEU A 62 -1.53 -22.29 1.38
C LEU A 62 -2.32 -22.83 2.58
N PRO A 63 -1.91 -23.94 3.25
CA PRO A 63 -2.61 -24.41 4.45
C PRO A 63 -2.57 -23.42 5.61
N ASP A 64 -1.45 -22.69 5.78
CA ASP A 64 -1.28 -21.71 6.84
C ASP A 64 -2.11 -20.46 6.56
N LYS A 65 -2.20 -20.06 5.29
CA LYS A 65 -3.10 -18.97 4.83
C LYS A 65 -4.57 -19.33 5.09
N ALA A 66 -4.99 -20.56 4.77
CA ALA A 66 -6.35 -21.02 5.00
C ALA A 66 -6.70 -21.09 6.50
N ARG A 67 -5.80 -21.65 7.33
CA ARG A 67 -5.96 -21.68 8.80
C ARG A 67 -5.95 -20.25 9.38
N GLY A 68 -5.09 -19.38 8.87
CA GLY A 68 -5.02 -17.97 9.23
C GLY A 68 -6.32 -17.26 8.96
N LEU A 69 -6.87 -17.41 7.75
CA LEU A 69 -8.17 -16.84 7.36
C LEU A 69 -9.30 -17.33 8.28
N ALA A 70 -9.42 -18.65 8.48
CA ALA A 70 -10.48 -19.21 9.32
C ALA A 70 -10.39 -18.73 10.78
N SER A 71 -9.19 -18.74 11.38
CA SER A 71 -9.00 -18.33 12.76
C SER A 71 -9.23 -16.84 12.97
N ARG A 72 -8.74 -15.98 12.04
CA ARG A 72 -8.93 -14.56 12.14
C ARG A 72 -10.37 -14.16 11.87
N THR A 73 -11.01 -14.74 10.85
CA THR A 73 -12.44 -14.52 10.59
C THR A 73 -13.28 -14.88 11.82
N THR A 74 -13.00 -16.01 12.49
CA THR A 74 -13.70 -16.38 13.72
C THR A 74 -13.48 -15.37 14.85
N ALA A 75 -12.28 -14.85 15.01
CA ALA A 75 -11.98 -13.84 16.02
C ALA A 75 -12.69 -12.51 15.71
N LEU A 76 -12.72 -12.10 14.45
CA LEU A 76 -13.44 -10.91 13.97
C LEU A 76 -14.95 -11.06 14.19
N LEU A 77 -15.53 -12.22 13.92
CA LEU A 77 -16.97 -12.50 14.20
C LEU A 77 -17.31 -12.36 15.68
N ARG A 78 -16.47 -12.94 16.56
CA ARG A 78 -16.68 -12.84 18.02
C ARG A 78 -16.55 -11.39 18.50
N TRP A 79 -15.57 -10.68 18.00
CA TRP A 79 -15.36 -9.27 18.32
C TRP A 79 -16.53 -8.42 17.84
N ALA A 80 -16.95 -8.53 16.59
CA ALA A 80 -18.02 -7.76 15.99
C ALA A 80 -19.36 -7.96 16.74
N ARG A 81 -19.69 -9.21 17.13
CA ARG A 81 -20.90 -9.50 17.92
C ARG A 81 -20.85 -8.90 19.34
N ARG A 82 -19.67 -8.77 19.93
CA ARG A 82 -19.50 -8.21 21.27
C ARG A 82 -19.54 -6.69 21.28
N VAL A 83 -18.91 -6.06 20.27
CA VAL A 83 -18.78 -4.59 20.20
C VAL A 83 -20.01 -3.97 19.55
N GLY A 84 -20.58 -4.63 18.55
CA GLY A 84 -21.57 -4.12 17.63
C GLY A 84 -23.04 -4.45 17.97
N GLY A 85 -23.45 -4.44 19.23
CA GLY A 85 -24.85 -4.68 19.57
C GLY A 85 -25.76 -3.51 19.20
N HIS A 86 -26.58 -3.61 18.14
CA HIS A 86 -27.75 -2.73 17.98
C HIS A 86 -28.85 -3.18 18.94
N PRO A 87 -29.57 -2.21 19.58
CA PRO A 87 -30.64 -2.52 20.56
C PRO A 87 -31.78 -3.37 20.00
N ASP A 88 -31.97 -3.37 18.69
CA ASP A 88 -33.02 -4.09 17.97
C ASP A 88 -32.62 -5.50 17.47
N GLY A 89 -31.42 -5.97 17.83
CA GLY A 89 -30.91 -7.25 17.40
C GLY A 89 -30.50 -7.31 15.90
N SER A 90 -30.44 -6.15 15.22
CA SER A 90 -29.98 -6.04 13.85
C SER A 90 -28.47 -6.31 13.74
N ARG A 91 -27.96 -6.28 12.53
CA ARG A 91 -26.53 -6.48 12.23
C ARG A 91 -25.64 -5.52 13.05
N PRO A 92 -24.41 -5.96 13.45
CA PRO A 92 -23.55 -5.20 14.35
C PRO A 92 -23.00 -3.89 13.76
N PHE A 93 -22.94 -3.79 12.44
CA PHE A 93 -22.44 -2.63 11.68
C PHE A 93 -23.33 -2.35 10.48
N ASP A 94 -23.38 -1.11 10.03
CA ASP A 94 -24.07 -0.73 8.80
C ASP A 94 -23.31 -1.15 7.57
N VAL A 95 -21.96 -1.06 7.62
CA VAL A 95 -21.06 -1.45 6.53
C VAL A 95 -19.69 -1.84 7.07
N ALA A 96 -19.01 -2.75 6.36
CA ALA A 96 -17.63 -3.14 6.61
C ALA A 96 -16.74 -2.80 5.41
N LEU A 97 -15.58 -2.20 5.66
CA LEU A 97 -14.67 -1.70 4.66
C LEU A 97 -13.29 -2.34 4.80
N GLY A 98 -12.63 -2.62 3.67
CA GLY A 98 -11.27 -3.12 3.69
C GLY A 98 -10.55 -2.87 2.37
N HIS A 99 -9.22 -2.84 2.41
CA HIS A 99 -8.37 -2.84 1.23
C HIS A 99 -7.85 -4.25 0.99
N GLY A 100 -8.54 -5.03 0.15
CA GLY A 100 -8.18 -6.42 -0.15
C GLY A 100 -8.23 -7.38 1.04
N SER A 101 -8.96 -7.06 2.12
CA SER A 101 -9.07 -7.94 3.29
C SER A 101 -10.12 -9.02 3.07
N ASN A 102 -9.68 -10.26 2.88
CA ASN A 102 -10.58 -11.41 2.83
C ASN A 102 -11.27 -11.65 4.17
N ASP A 103 -10.53 -11.43 5.26
CA ASP A 103 -11.01 -11.72 6.62
C ASP A 103 -12.26 -10.93 6.95
N VAL A 104 -12.25 -9.61 6.74
CA VAL A 104 -13.41 -8.75 7.03
C VAL A 104 -14.56 -9.01 6.05
N THR A 105 -14.25 -9.27 4.78
CA THR A 105 -15.28 -9.53 3.76
C THR A 105 -16.07 -10.80 4.09
N VAL A 106 -15.37 -11.88 4.50
CA VAL A 106 -16.00 -13.13 4.93
C VAL A 106 -16.77 -12.94 6.24
N ALA A 107 -16.17 -12.27 7.24
CA ALA A 107 -16.81 -12.01 8.52
C ALA A 107 -18.08 -11.17 8.35
N ALA A 108 -18.02 -10.11 7.54
CA ALA A 108 -19.17 -9.26 7.25
C ALA A 108 -20.30 -10.04 6.58
N ALA A 109 -19.98 -10.87 5.57
CA ALA A 109 -20.98 -11.72 4.90
C ALA A 109 -21.68 -12.67 5.89
N LEU A 110 -20.94 -13.30 6.81
CA LEU A 110 -21.48 -14.20 7.84
C LEU A 110 -22.33 -13.48 8.90
N LEU A 111 -22.16 -12.15 9.03
CA LEU A 111 -22.93 -11.29 9.94
C LEU A 111 -24.11 -10.58 9.25
N GLY A 112 -24.31 -10.78 7.94
CA GLY A 112 -25.30 -10.04 7.18
C GLY A 112 -24.95 -8.56 7.00
N VAL A 113 -23.68 -8.16 7.24
CA VAL A 113 -23.18 -6.80 7.07
C VAL A 113 -22.73 -6.60 5.63
N PRO A 114 -23.23 -5.61 4.88
CA PRO A 114 -22.73 -5.29 3.56
C PRO A 114 -21.26 -4.83 3.66
N SER A 115 -20.45 -5.19 2.66
CA SER A 115 -19.04 -4.80 2.68
C SER A 115 -18.58 -4.17 1.36
N ALA A 116 -17.58 -3.31 1.45
CA ALA A 116 -16.81 -2.84 0.31
C ALA A 116 -15.35 -3.30 0.41
N THR A 117 -14.80 -3.66 -0.74
CA THR A 117 -13.38 -3.95 -0.88
C THR A 117 -12.73 -3.01 -1.88
N ALA A 118 -11.55 -2.47 -1.56
CA ALA A 118 -10.75 -1.72 -2.50
C ALA A 118 -9.50 -2.51 -2.87
N PHE A 119 -9.00 -2.37 -4.09
CA PHE A 119 -7.68 -2.87 -4.52
C PHE A 119 -7.25 -2.21 -5.83
N ASP A 120 -5.98 -2.35 -6.17
CA ASP A 120 -5.35 -1.71 -7.33
C ASP A 120 -4.48 -2.67 -8.18
N TYR A 121 -4.57 -3.97 -7.91
CA TYR A 121 -3.89 -5.02 -8.64
C TYR A 121 -4.83 -6.19 -8.90
N GLU A 122 -5.19 -6.41 -10.15
CA GLU A 122 -6.25 -7.33 -10.55
C GLU A 122 -5.85 -8.80 -10.63
N TRP A 123 -4.55 -9.12 -10.49
CA TRP A 123 -4.07 -10.51 -10.65
C TRP A 123 -3.98 -11.31 -9.34
N ALA A 124 -4.42 -10.75 -8.22
CA ALA A 124 -4.51 -11.46 -6.94
C ALA A 124 -5.72 -12.42 -6.92
N THR A 125 -5.71 -13.43 -7.80
CA THR A 125 -6.84 -14.29 -8.16
C THR A 125 -7.58 -14.86 -6.96
N VAL A 126 -6.88 -15.55 -6.03
CA VAL A 126 -7.51 -16.18 -4.87
C VAL A 126 -8.23 -15.16 -3.99
N GLN A 127 -7.60 -14.01 -3.79
CA GLN A 127 -8.14 -12.92 -2.97
C GLN A 127 -9.39 -12.33 -3.61
N HIS A 128 -9.38 -12.11 -4.93
CA HIS A 128 -10.50 -11.55 -5.65
C HIS A 128 -11.67 -12.53 -5.79
N GLN A 129 -11.43 -13.86 -5.87
CA GLN A 129 -12.48 -14.87 -5.85
C GLN A 129 -13.34 -14.79 -4.58
N ILE A 130 -12.77 -14.39 -3.46
CA ILE A 130 -13.49 -14.19 -2.20
C ILE A 130 -14.11 -12.79 -2.16
N ASN A 131 -13.28 -11.76 -2.27
CA ASN A 131 -13.70 -10.39 -2.04
C ASN A 131 -14.76 -9.91 -3.05
N CYS A 132 -14.55 -10.12 -4.35
CA CYS A 132 -15.49 -9.62 -5.35
C CYS A 132 -16.84 -10.35 -5.30
N ARG A 133 -16.87 -11.63 -4.89
CA ARG A 133 -18.15 -12.34 -4.76
C ARG A 133 -18.95 -11.89 -3.56
N LEU A 134 -18.30 -11.70 -2.42
CA LEU A 134 -18.96 -11.42 -1.16
C LEU A 134 -19.21 -9.92 -0.93
N ALA A 135 -18.31 -9.05 -1.38
CA ALA A 135 -18.50 -7.61 -1.27
C ALA A 135 -19.66 -7.12 -2.12
N ARG A 136 -20.36 -6.09 -1.63
CA ARG A 136 -21.43 -5.38 -2.32
C ARG A 136 -20.89 -4.29 -3.25
N ALA A 137 -19.74 -3.69 -2.91
CA ALA A 137 -19.01 -2.75 -3.76
C ALA A 137 -17.54 -3.15 -3.89
N VAL A 138 -17.00 -2.99 -5.11
CA VAL A 138 -15.61 -3.26 -5.49
C VAL A 138 -15.01 -1.98 -6.01
N VAL A 139 -14.17 -1.32 -5.20
CA VAL A 139 -13.61 0.01 -5.47
C VAL A 139 -12.22 -0.15 -6.06
N VAL A 140 -12.04 0.30 -7.30
CA VAL A 140 -10.81 0.08 -8.07
C VAL A 140 -10.44 1.29 -8.93
N PRO A 141 -9.17 1.44 -9.33
CA PRO A 141 -8.78 2.44 -10.34
C PRO A 141 -9.56 2.26 -11.65
N ASP A 142 -9.92 3.36 -12.29
CA ASP A 142 -10.67 3.40 -13.55
C ASP A 142 -9.94 2.73 -14.72
N VAL A 143 -8.62 2.65 -14.67
CA VAL A 143 -7.79 1.98 -15.69
C VAL A 143 -7.89 0.46 -15.65
N ILE A 144 -8.42 -0.15 -14.57
CA ILE A 144 -8.63 -1.60 -14.53
C ILE A 144 -9.86 -1.97 -15.34
N PRO A 145 -9.72 -2.71 -16.48
CA PRO A 145 -10.85 -3.05 -17.30
C PRO A 145 -11.85 -3.92 -16.54
N PRO A 146 -13.16 -3.57 -16.53
CA PRO A 146 -14.20 -4.39 -15.87
C PRO A 146 -14.19 -5.86 -16.27
N ALA A 147 -13.83 -6.14 -17.54
CA ALA A 147 -13.72 -7.50 -18.05
C ALA A 147 -12.67 -8.36 -17.31
N ARG A 148 -11.61 -7.76 -16.77
CA ARG A 148 -10.61 -8.48 -15.95
C ARG A 148 -11.16 -8.89 -14.58
N LEU A 149 -12.18 -8.20 -14.08
CA LEU A 149 -12.79 -8.44 -12.77
C LEU A 149 -14.07 -9.27 -12.84
N ALA A 150 -14.69 -9.37 -14.01
CA ALA A 150 -15.91 -10.15 -14.23
C ALA A 150 -15.79 -11.63 -13.80
N PRO A 151 -14.68 -12.36 -14.06
CA PRO A 151 -14.51 -13.75 -13.63
C PRO A 151 -14.51 -13.93 -12.09
N TYR A 152 -14.24 -12.85 -11.36
CA TYR A 152 -14.25 -12.83 -9.89
C TYR A 152 -15.63 -12.48 -9.30
N GLY A 153 -16.63 -12.21 -10.14
CA GLY A 153 -18.00 -11.86 -9.69
C GLY A 153 -18.16 -10.38 -9.32
N ALA A 154 -17.35 -9.49 -9.90
CA ALA A 154 -17.42 -8.04 -9.67
C ALA A 154 -18.45 -7.33 -10.57
N THR A 155 -19.09 -8.02 -11.54
CA THR A 155 -20.06 -7.44 -12.47
C THR A 155 -21.18 -6.71 -11.71
N GLY A 156 -21.44 -5.45 -12.07
CA GLY A 156 -22.46 -4.60 -11.45
C GLY A 156 -22.04 -4.00 -10.08
N LYS A 157 -20.91 -4.42 -9.52
CA LYS A 157 -20.41 -3.97 -8.20
C LYS A 157 -19.25 -3.00 -8.29
N ILE A 158 -18.66 -2.82 -9.47
CA ILE A 158 -17.48 -1.97 -9.65
C ILE A 158 -17.84 -0.50 -9.40
N ARG A 159 -17.01 0.15 -8.60
CA ARG A 159 -16.99 1.58 -8.34
C ARG A 159 -15.59 2.08 -8.69
N ALA A 160 -15.46 2.76 -9.80
CA ALA A 160 -14.18 3.22 -10.30
C ALA A 160 -13.82 4.59 -9.75
N TYR A 161 -12.54 4.78 -9.41
CA TYR A 161 -11.95 6.08 -9.08
C TYR A 161 -10.85 6.43 -10.09
N ALA A 162 -10.67 7.73 -10.35
CA ALA A 162 -9.67 8.20 -11.28
C ALA A 162 -8.24 8.12 -10.71
N GLY A 163 -7.27 7.71 -11.52
CA GLY A 163 -5.86 7.72 -11.17
C GLY A 163 -5.43 6.71 -10.11
N LEU A 164 -4.56 7.13 -9.20
CA LEU A 164 -3.94 6.26 -8.19
C LEU A 164 -4.55 6.48 -6.81
N LYS A 165 -4.68 5.42 -5.99
CA LYS A 165 -5.09 5.58 -4.58
C LYS A 165 -4.09 6.44 -3.79
N GLU A 166 -2.82 6.43 -4.20
CA GLU A 166 -1.74 7.23 -3.66
C GLU A 166 -2.00 8.74 -3.82
N GLU A 167 -2.63 9.15 -4.92
CA GLU A 167 -3.00 10.55 -5.19
C GLU A 167 -4.07 11.07 -4.21
N TYR A 168 -4.80 10.17 -3.53
CA TYR A 168 -5.81 10.47 -2.52
C TYR A 168 -5.21 10.52 -1.11
N TYR A 169 -4.52 9.45 -0.70
CA TYR A 169 -4.03 9.39 0.68
C TYR A 169 -2.75 10.20 0.94
N LEU A 170 -2.07 10.62 -0.12
CA LEU A 170 -0.94 11.56 -0.06
C LEU A 170 -1.32 12.98 -0.45
N ALA A 171 -2.62 13.27 -0.66
CA ALA A 171 -3.07 14.59 -1.11
C ALA A 171 -2.59 15.71 -0.18
N ASP A 172 -2.72 15.49 1.13
CA ASP A 172 -2.38 16.46 2.18
C ASP A 172 -1.01 16.22 2.81
N LEU A 173 -0.18 15.36 2.18
CA LEU A 173 1.18 15.10 2.68
C LEU A 173 2.04 16.35 2.55
N GLU A 174 2.46 16.89 3.69
CA GLU A 174 3.56 17.85 3.77
C GLU A 174 4.83 17.07 4.14
N PRO A 175 5.82 16.96 3.22
CA PRO A 175 7.02 16.16 3.48
C PRO A 175 7.82 16.70 4.67
N ASP A 176 8.05 15.87 5.66
CA ASP A 176 8.86 16.22 6.84
C ASP A 176 10.35 16.03 6.54
N ALA A 177 11.09 17.14 6.49
CA ALA A 177 12.51 17.12 6.21
C ALA A 177 13.33 16.46 7.32
N SER A 178 12.79 16.31 8.54
CA SER A 178 13.48 15.65 9.64
C SER A 178 13.88 14.20 9.32
N VAL A 179 13.21 13.55 8.38
CA VAL A 179 13.60 12.21 7.90
C VAL A 179 14.99 12.20 7.27
N LEU A 180 15.45 13.30 6.67
CA LEU A 180 16.80 13.40 6.10
C LEU A 180 17.84 13.50 7.24
N ASP A 181 17.56 14.28 8.27
CA ASP A 181 18.41 14.43 9.45
C ASP A 181 18.52 13.09 10.21
N GLU A 182 17.39 12.39 10.40
CA GLU A 182 17.34 11.06 11.01
C GLU A 182 18.24 10.05 10.29
N LEU A 183 18.35 10.16 8.97
CA LEU A 183 19.16 9.29 8.13
C LEU A 183 20.57 9.81 7.87
N GLY A 184 20.93 10.98 8.40
CA GLY A 184 22.23 11.62 8.18
C GLY A 184 22.49 12.00 6.73
N LEU A 185 21.44 12.41 5.99
CA LEU A 185 21.51 12.77 4.57
C LEU A 185 21.73 14.28 4.41
N ASP A 186 22.60 14.64 3.48
CA ASP A 186 22.76 16.03 3.04
C ASP A 186 21.67 16.38 2.03
N PRO A 187 20.76 17.33 2.36
CA PRO A 187 19.69 17.74 1.45
C PRO A 187 20.17 18.45 0.18
N SER A 188 21.42 18.91 0.13
CA SER A 188 22.00 19.55 -1.04
C SER A 188 22.54 18.57 -2.08
N ALA A 189 22.89 17.35 -1.65
CA ALA A 189 23.36 16.29 -2.53
C ALA A 189 22.19 15.48 -3.12
N PRO A 190 22.36 14.84 -4.29
CA PRO A 190 21.34 13.96 -4.86
C PRO A 190 21.05 12.76 -3.97
N ILE A 191 19.77 12.41 -3.81
CA ILE A 191 19.29 11.31 -2.95
C ILE A 191 18.49 10.31 -3.79
N ALA A 192 18.93 9.05 -3.80
CA ALA A 192 18.16 7.94 -4.36
C ALA A 192 17.55 7.08 -3.26
N VAL A 193 16.30 6.65 -3.44
CA VAL A 193 15.66 5.64 -2.58
C VAL A 193 15.47 4.35 -3.35
N VAL A 194 16.00 3.27 -2.81
CA VAL A 194 15.97 1.96 -3.47
C VAL A 194 15.24 0.95 -2.59
N ARG A 195 14.21 0.29 -3.14
CA ARG A 195 13.53 -0.83 -2.49
C ARG A 195 13.95 -2.13 -3.14
N THR A 196 14.55 -3.03 -2.37
CA THR A 196 15.02 -4.31 -2.88
C THR A 196 13.89 -5.19 -3.44
N PRO A 197 14.18 -6.03 -4.45
CA PRO A 197 13.26 -7.06 -4.92
C PRO A 197 12.89 -8.05 -3.82
N PRO A 198 11.68 -8.67 -3.85
CA PRO A 198 11.38 -9.80 -2.98
C PRO A 198 12.25 -11.01 -3.37
N GLU A 199 12.68 -11.79 -2.37
CA GLU A 199 13.28 -13.14 -2.51
C GLU A 199 14.57 -13.26 -3.32
N VAL A 200 15.36 -12.20 -3.51
CA VAL A 200 16.61 -12.28 -4.26
C VAL A 200 17.79 -11.85 -3.40
N SER A 201 18.75 -12.76 -3.22
CA SER A 201 20.08 -12.39 -2.75
C SER A 201 20.71 -11.42 -3.75
N LEU A 202 21.17 -10.26 -3.28
CA LEU A 202 21.65 -9.17 -4.14
C LEU A 202 22.93 -9.53 -4.90
N TYR A 203 23.74 -10.47 -4.39
CA TYR A 203 25.11 -10.72 -4.85
C TYR A 203 25.43 -12.17 -5.21
N HIS A 204 24.56 -13.15 -5.00
CA HIS A 204 24.91 -14.57 -5.12
C HIS A 204 24.04 -15.43 -6.04
N ARG A 205 23.14 -14.89 -6.88
CA ARG A 205 22.41 -15.67 -7.88
C ARG A 205 22.41 -14.99 -9.25
N PHE A 206 22.75 -15.78 -10.27
CA PHE A 206 23.02 -15.45 -11.66
C PHE A 206 21.97 -14.62 -12.43
N HIS A 207 20.91 -14.12 -11.80
CA HIS A 207 19.84 -13.36 -12.47
C HIS A 207 19.68 -11.92 -11.99
N ASN A 208 20.56 -11.39 -11.14
CA ASN A 208 20.38 -10.04 -10.57
C ASN A 208 21.62 -9.13 -10.65
N ASP A 209 22.50 -9.39 -11.58
CA ASP A 209 23.67 -8.53 -11.84
C ASP A 209 23.25 -7.09 -12.14
N ARG A 210 22.09 -6.90 -12.80
CA ARG A 210 21.53 -5.57 -13.11
C ARG A 210 21.26 -4.73 -11.87
N PHE A 211 20.68 -5.33 -10.80
CA PHE A 211 20.35 -4.58 -9.59
C PHE A 211 21.61 -4.12 -8.84
N ALA A 212 22.63 -4.99 -8.76
CA ALA A 212 23.92 -4.62 -8.17
C ALA A 212 24.60 -3.49 -8.96
N VAL A 213 24.60 -3.58 -10.29
CA VAL A 213 25.14 -2.50 -11.16
C VAL A 213 24.40 -1.19 -10.93
N VAL A 214 23.08 -1.21 -10.78
CA VAL A 214 22.27 -0.01 -10.46
C VAL A 214 22.68 0.59 -9.13
N LEU A 215 22.84 -0.23 -8.08
CA LEU A 215 23.27 0.24 -6.77
C LEU A 215 24.65 0.91 -6.83
N ASP A 216 25.62 0.29 -7.51
CA ASP A 216 26.96 0.85 -7.67
C ASP A 216 26.95 2.16 -8.45
N ARG A 217 26.14 2.26 -9.50
CA ARG A 217 25.98 3.51 -10.27
C ARG A 217 25.37 4.62 -9.44
N LEU A 218 24.31 4.33 -8.69
CA LEU A 218 23.67 5.31 -7.84
C LEU A 218 24.62 5.81 -6.75
N ARG A 219 25.37 4.89 -6.13
CA ARG A 219 26.38 5.21 -5.10
C ARG A 219 27.49 6.13 -5.64
N ALA A 220 27.86 5.98 -6.90
CA ALA A 220 28.84 6.86 -7.54
C ALA A 220 28.29 8.26 -7.88
N GLN A 221 26.96 8.46 -7.86
CA GLN A 221 26.31 9.70 -8.27
C GLN A 221 25.72 10.50 -7.09
N GLY A 222 25.52 9.87 -5.91
CA GLY A 222 24.92 10.54 -4.76
C GLY A 222 24.68 9.62 -3.57
N GLN A 223 23.84 10.06 -2.68
CA GLN A 223 23.46 9.34 -1.47
C GLN A 223 22.36 8.30 -1.80
N VAL A 224 22.52 7.08 -1.31
CA VAL A 224 21.58 6.00 -1.61
C VAL A 224 21.01 5.43 -0.32
N VAL A 225 19.71 5.63 -0.13
CA VAL A 225 18.95 4.97 0.94
C VAL A 225 18.41 3.66 0.42
N VAL A 226 18.80 2.54 1.01
CA VAL A 226 18.30 1.23 0.62
C VAL A 226 17.36 0.68 1.70
N LEU A 227 16.18 0.24 1.26
CA LEU A 227 15.14 -0.32 2.12
C LEU A 227 15.05 -1.84 1.88
N PRO A 228 15.80 -2.66 2.62
CA PRO A 228 15.78 -4.11 2.47
C PRO A 228 14.44 -4.71 2.91
N ARG A 229 14.10 -5.88 2.36
CA ARG A 229 12.89 -6.64 2.74
C ARG A 229 13.17 -7.74 3.76
N THR A 230 14.41 -8.22 3.81
CA THR A 230 14.84 -9.30 4.68
C THR A 230 16.11 -8.94 5.42
N ASP A 231 16.37 -9.61 6.56
CA ASP A 231 17.60 -9.42 7.33
C ASP A 231 18.84 -9.87 6.54
N ALA A 232 18.70 -10.88 5.67
CA ALA A 232 19.76 -11.32 4.78
C ALA A 232 20.17 -10.22 3.81
N GLN A 233 19.20 -9.57 3.13
CA GLN A 233 19.47 -8.41 2.27
C GLN A 233 20.10 -7.25 3.04
N ARG A 234 19.66 -7.02 4.29
CA ARG A 234 20.22 -5.99 5.16
C ARG A 234 21.70 -6.26 5.47
N ALA A 235 22.04 -7.51 5.81
CA ALA A 235 23.42 -7.90 6.09
C ALA A 235 24.31 -7.73 4.85
N GLU A 236 23.89 -8.24 3.70
CA GLU A 236 24.62 -8.10 2.43
C GLU A 236 24.90 -6.64 2.05
N LEU A 237 23.90 -5.76 2.23
CA LEU A 237 24.03 -4.33 1.93
C LEU A 237 24.98 -3.62 2.90
N ARG A 238 24.98 -4.02 4.17
CA ARG A 238 25.94 -3.49 5.16
C ARG A 238 27.38 -3.89 4.82
N ASP A 239 27.58 -5.14 4.45
CA ASP A 239 28.90 -5.67 4.06
C ASP A 239 29.43 -4.98 2.79
N ALA A 240 28.56 -4.69 1.84
CA ALA A 240 28.90 -3.94 0.62
C ALA A 240 29.26 -2.46 0.91
N GLY A 241 28.71 -1.88 1.97
CA GLY A 241 28.96 -0.50 2.41
C GLY A 241 28.55 0.60 1.43
N GLY A 242 28.59 1.83 1.89
CA GLY A 242 28.28 3.02 1.07
C GLY A 242 26.78 3.26 0.85
N PHE A 243 25.92 2.61 1.63
CA PHE A 243 24.46 2.80 1.60
C PHE A 243 23.95 3.25 2.97
N VAL A 244 22.91 4.06 2.97
CA VAL A 244 22.14 4.39 4.18
C VAL A 244 21.03 3.36 4.32
N ILE A 245 21.04 2.59 5.40
CA ILE A 245 20.06 1.53 5.66
C ILE A 245 19.36 1.86 6.97
N PRO A 246 18.07 2.26 6.95
CA PRO A 246 17.36 2.63 8.18
C PRO A 246 17.30 1.47 9.17
N GLU A 247 17.66 1.74 10.43
CA GLU A 247 17.60 0.77 11.53
C GLU A 247 16.18 0.63 12.11
N ARG A 248 15.38 1.68 11.97
CA ARG A 248 14.01 1.78 12.48
C ARG A 248 13.05 2.12 11.34
N PRO A 249 11.75 1.91 11.55
CA PRO A 249 10.73 2.41 10.63
C PRO A 249 10.81 3.94 10.50
N ILE A 250 10.89 4.42 9.27
CA ILE A 250 11.00 5.83 8.91
C ILE A 250 9.71 6.33 8.26
N ASP A 251 9.59 7.64 8.10
CA ASP A 251 8.55 8.24 7.26
C ASP A 251 8.88 8.03 5.78
N GLY A 252 8.40 6.90 5.25
CA GLY A 252 8.63 6.51 3.85
C GLY A 252 8.07 7.50 2.84
N PRO A 253 6.82 7.97 2.98
CA PRO A 253 6.25 8.98 2.08
C PRO A 253 7.07 10.27 2.04
N SER A 254 7.49 10.82 3.17
CA SER A 254 8.35 12.01 3.21
C SER A 254 9.70 11.75 2.56
N LEU A 255 10.33 10.61 2.83
CA LEU A 255 11.59 10.24 2.18
C LEU A 255 11.44 10.15 0.67
N VAL A 256 10.37 9.50 0.15
CA VAL A 256 10.10 9.38 -1.29
C VAL A 256 9.86 10.76 -1.92
N ALA A 257 9.11 11.64 -1.27
CA ALA A 257 8.85 13.00 -1.74
C ALA A 257 10.15 13.83 -1.82
N LEU A 258 11.04 13.64 -0.86
CA LEU A 258 12.31 14.37 -0.75
C LEU A 258 13.46 13.74 -1.57
N ALA A 259 13.29 12.53 -2.05
CA ALA A 259 14.26 11.86 -2.94
C ALA A 259 14.28 12.47 -4.34
N ASP A 260 15.39 12.33 -5.02
CA ASP A 260 15.56 12.80 -6.41
C ASP A 260 15.29 11.67 -7.42
N LEU A 261 15.37 10.41 -6.96
CA LEU A 261 15.07 9.22 -7.75
C LEU A 261 14.59 8.06 -6.85
N VAL A 262 13.64 7.28 -7.34
CA VAL A 262 13.24 6.00 -6.74
C VAL A 262 13.54 4.85 -7.68
N VAL A 263 14.10 3.75 -7.17
CA VAL A 263 14.21 2.47 -7.89
C VAL A 263 13.58 1.38 -7.02
N SER A 264 12.53 0.74 -7.51
CA SER A 264 11.79 -0.21 -6.67
C SER A 264 11.19 -1.37 -7.47
N ALA A 265 11.20 -2.56 -6.89
CA ALA A 265 10.46 -3.73 -7.37
C ALA A 265 9.06 -3.85 -6.75
N GLY A 266 8.53 -2.81 -6.10
CA GLY A 266 7.25 -2.86 -5.38
C GLY A 266 6.21 -1.91 -5.95
N GLY A 267 4.95 -2.36 -6.07
CA GLY A 267 3.87 -1.56 -6.62
C GLY A 267 3.58 -0.28 -5.85
N THR A 268 3.42 -0.35 -4.53
CA THR A 268 3.03 0.79 -3.69
C THR A 268 4.06 1.93 -3.74
N MET A 269 5.35 1.65 -3.50
CA MET A 269 6.38 2.69 -3.51
C MET A 269 6.55 3.34 -4.88
N ASN A 270 6.43 2.57 -5.97
CA ASN A 270 6.46 3.12 -7.32
C ASN A 270 5.32 4.13 -7.53
N ARG A 271 4.11 3.79 -7.09
CA ARG A 271 2.92 4.64 -7.24
C ARG A 271 2.95 5.83 -6.28
N GLU A 272 3.49 5.67 -5.07
CA GLU A 272 3.78 6.78 -4.17
C GLU A 272 4.75 7.78 -4.82
N ALA A 273 5.85 7.29 -5.40
CA ALA A 273 6.80 8.13 -6.13
C ALA A 273 6.11 8.87 -7.28
N VAL A 274 5.30 8.17 -8.08
CA VAL A 274 4.53 8.78 -9.18
C VAL A 274 3.57 9.86 -8.68
N ALA A 275 2.82 9.59 -7.60
CA ALA A 275 1.86 10.55 -7.02
C ALA A 275 2.55 11.78 -6.44
N LEU A 276 3.74 11.60 -5.86
CA LEU A 276 4.58 12.65 -5.29
C LEU A 276 5.45 13.38 -6.32
N GLY A 277 5.36 13.01 -7.61
CA GLY A 277 6.15 13.63 -8.67
C GLY A 277 7.64 13.25 -8.64
N THR A 278 8.00 12.19 -7.93
CA THR A 278 9.38 11.69 -7.88
C THR A 278 9.64 10.74 -9.04
N PRO A 279 10.69 10.97 -9.87
CA PRO A 279 11.09 10.06 -10.93
C PRO A 279 11.30 8.64 -10.40
N VAL A 280 10.80 7.65 -11.13
CA VAL A 280 10.84 6.27 -10.62
C VAL A 280 11.08 5.25 -11.71
N PHE A 281 11.97 4.30 -11.42
CA PHE A 281 12.18 3.08 -12.20
C PHE A 281 11.62 1.87 -11.45
N THR A 282 10.91 1.01 -12.18
CA THR A 282 10.49 -0.29 -11.67
C THR A 282 11.43 -1.40 -12.15
N THR A 283 11.83 -2.25 -11.20
CA THR A 283 12.54 -3.51 -11.46
C THR A 283 11.62 -4.72 -11.28
N PHE A 284 10.30 -4.52 -11.34
CA PHE A 284 9.33 -5.58 -11.16
C PHE A 284 9.24 -6.47 -12.42
N ASP A 285 9.61 -7.75 -12.27
CA ASP A 285 9.60 -8.76 -13.33
C ASP A 285 8.31 -9.60 -13.40
N GLY A 286 7.37 -9.36 -12.49
CA GLY A 286 6.08 -10.06 -12.47
C GLY A 286 5.11 -9.55 -13.54
N LYS A 287 3.91 -10.15 -13.59
CA LYS A 287 2.85 -9.69 -14.48
C LYS A 287 2.37 -8.31 -14.04
N PRO A 288 2.53 -7.26 -14.87
CA PRO A 288 2.10 -5.92 -14.50
C PRO A 288 0.58 -5.85 -14.39
N GLY A 289 0.08 -5.03 -13.47
CA GLY A 289 -1.33 -4.65 -13.40
C GLY A 289 -1.66 -3.53 -14.38
N ALA A 290 -2.93 -3.33 -14.65
CA ALA A 290 -3.40 -2.26 -15.54
C ALA A 290 -2.92 -0.86 -15.11
N VAL A 291 -2.78 -0.64 -13.81
CA VAL A 291 -2.26 0.61 -13.25
C VAL A 291 -0.81 0.84 -13.69
N ASP A 292 0.04 -0.17 -13.52
CA ASP A 292 1.46 -0.05 -13.87
C ASP A 292 1.64 0.07 -15.39
N ASP A 293 0.87 -0.69 -16.19
CA ASP A 293 0.86 -0.58 -17.65
C ASP A 293 0.48 0.85 -18.11
N ALA A 294 -0.55 1.44 -17.51
CA ALA A 294 -0.98 2.80 -17.82
C ALA A 294 0.08 3.84 -17.44
N LEU A 295 0.74 3.69 -16.29
CA LEU A 295 1.81 4.58 -15.85
C LEU A 295 3.03 4.49 -16.75
N ILE A 296 3.39 3.29 -17.22
CA ILE A 296 4.50 3.08 -18.16
C ILE A 296 4.15 3.70 -19.50
N ALA A 297 2.95 3.47 -20.03
CA ALA A 297 2.49 4.06 -21.28
C ALA A 297 2.47 5.60 -21.23
N ALA A 298 2.16 6.18 -20.07
CA ALA A 298 2.19 7.63 -19.84
C ALA A 298 3.60 8.20 -19.55
N GLY A 299 4.65 7.35 -19.49
CA GLY A 299 6.02 7.76 -19.15
C GLY A 299 6.21 8.20 -17.69
N ARG A 300 5.22 7.96 -16.82
CA ARG A 300 5.26 8.32 -15.39
C ARG A 300 5.99 7.25 -14.54
N LEU A 301 6.04 6.01 -15.01
CA LEU A 301 6.80 4.91 -14.45
C LEU A 301 7.69 4.34 -15.54
N ARG A 302 8.98 4.18 -15.30
CA ARG A 302 9.92 3.65 -16.28
C ARG A 302 10.34 2.23 -15.90
N ARG A 303 10.37 1.31 -16.87
CA ARG A 303 11.01 0.00 -16.66
C ARG A 303 12.51 0.17 -16.68
N LEU A 304 13.18 -0.48 -15.75
CA LEU A 304 14.63 -0.53 -15.73
C LEU A 304 15.09 -1.70 -16.61
N GLU A 305 15.33 -1.40 -17.87
CA GLU A 305 15.84 -2.40 -18.85
C GLU A 305 17.37 -2.37 -18.92
N ASP A 306 17.95 -1.18 -18.92
CA ASP A 306 19.39 -0.97 -18.94
C ASP A 306 19.84 -0.14 -17.72
N PRO A 307 20.73 -0.67 -16.85
CA PRO A 307 21.31 0.09 -15.76
C PRO A 307 21.97 1.42 -16.18
N GLU A 308 22.45 1.51 -17.43
CA GLU A 308 23.06 2.73 -17.97
C GLU A 308 22.07 3.90 -18.12
N GLU A 309 20.77 3.64 -18.14
CA GLU A 309 19.72 4.67 -18.19
C GLU A 309 19.54 5.40 -16.85
N VAL A 310 20.01 4.82 -15.74
CA VAL A 310 19.84 5.40 -14.41
C VAL A 310 20.76 6.60 -14.25
N ARG A 311 20.14 7.77 -14.08
CA ARG A 311 20.82 9.03 -13.81
C ARG A 311 20.26 9.61 -12.52
N LEU A 312 21.14 9.86 -11.56
CA LEU A 312 20.79 10.53 -10.31
C LEU A 312 21.31 11.97 -10.36
N ALA A 313 20.41 12.91 -10.35
CA ALA A 313 20.71 14.34 -10.32
C ALA A 313 19.76 15.04 -9.37
N LYS A 314 20.24 16.11 -8.73
CA LYS A 314 19.43 16.93 -7.83
C LYS A 314 18.26 17.54 -8.58
N ARG A 315 17.05 17.41 -8.03
CA ARG A 315 15.82 18.00 -8.57
C ARG A 315 15.55 19.36 -7.91
N ASP A 316 14.90 20.25 -8.65
CA ASP A 316 14.26 21.40 -8.06
C ASP A 316 13.01 20.98 -7.26
N ARG A 317 12.86 21.52 -6.06
CA ARG A 317 11.72 21.20 -5.19
C ARG A 317 10.41 21.80 -5.69
N ALA A 318 10.45 22.97 -6.31
CA ALA A 318 9.27 23.59 -6.90
C ALA A 318 8.73 22.74 -8.07
N ASP A 319 9.62 22.23 -8.93
CA ASP A 319 9.25 21.34 -10.03
C ASP A 319 8.69 20.01 -9.49
N ALA A 320 9.27 19.49 -8.39
CA ALA A 320 8.80 18.26 -7.74
C ALA A 320 7.38 18.44 -7.20
N ASP A 321 7.07 19.55 -6.53
CA ASP A 321 5.72 19.82 -6.01
C ASP A 321 4.71 20.07 -7.14
N ALA A 322 5.09 20.78 -8.19
CA ALA A 322 4.25 21.00 -9.37
C ALA A 322 3.91 19.69 -10.11
N ALA A 323 4.76 18.67 -10.03
CA ALA A 323 4.53 17.36 -10.63
C ALA A 323 3.61 16.44 -9.80
N ARG A 324 3.29 16.81 -8.54
CA ARG A 324 2.40 16.02 -7.67
C ARG A 324 0.97 16.04 -8.18
N THR A 325 0.31 14.90 -8.06
CA THR A 325 -1.13 14.81 -8.30
C THR A 325 -1.86 14.63 -6.97
N ARG A 326 -2.77 15.56 -6.65
CA ARG A 326 -3.59 15.55 -5.43
C ARG A 326 -5.05 15.34 -5.80
N ARG A 327 -5.74 14.43 -5.13
CA ARG A 327 -7.17 14.15 -5.29
C ARG A 327 -7.88 14.15 -3.95
N ASP A 328 -9.16 14.53 -3.97
CA ASP A 328 -9.99 14.58 -2.77
C ASP A 328 -10.25 13.17 -2.20
N PRO A 329 -9.75 12.82 -1.00
CA PRO A 329 -9.95 11.49 -0.41
C PRO A 329 -11.42 11.18 -0.10
N ARG A 330 -12.31 12.19 0.00
CA ARG A 330 -13.75 11.99 0.19
C ARG A 330 -14.39 11.18 -0.93
N ILE A 331 -13.82 11.23 -2.14
CA ILE A 331 -14.26 10.40 -3.27
C ILE A 331 -14.13 8.90 -2.93
N LEU A 332 -13.01 8.48 -2.33
CA LEU A 332 -12.83 7.07 -1.93
C LEU A 332 -13.80 6.69 -0.81
N THR A 333 -14.04 7.60 0.15
CA THR A 333 -15.03 7.39 1.20
C THR A 333 -16.42 7.13 0.62
N ASP A 334 -16.87 7.97 -0.30
CA ASP A 334 -18.21 7.85 -0.91
C ASP A 334 -18.35 6.55 -1.73
N LEU A 335 -17.32 6.18 -2.50
CA LEU A 335 -17.31 4.94 -3.25
C LEU A 335 -17.36 3.71 -2.33
N LEU A 336 -16.63 3.72 -1.22
CA LEU A 336 -16.66 2.64 -0.23
C LEU A 336 -18.01 2.57 0.50
N LEU A 337 -18.58 3.72 0.88
CA LEU A 337 -19.88 3.79 1.52
C LEU A 337 -21.04 3.38 0.61
N SER A 338 -20.86 3.38 -0.71
CA SER A 338 -21.88 2.91 -1.66
C SER A 338 -22.33 1.46 -1.42
N ALA A 339 -21.61 0.70 -0.61
CA ALA A 339 -22.04 -0.63 -0.18
C ALA A 339 -23.14 -0.63 0.87
N ALA A 340 -23.34 0.46 1.60
CA ALA A 340 -24.30 0.52 2.71
C ALA A 340 -25.78 0.58 2.22
N GLY A 341 -26.01 1.17 1.05
CA GLY A 341 -27.39 1.29 0.54
C GLY A 341 -27.51 1.65 -0.88
#